data_5fa53490636df694f73b93f470976387
#
_entry.id   5fa53490636df694f73b93f470976387
#
_cell.length_a   1.000
_cell.length_b   1.000
_cell.length_c   1.000
_cell.angle_alpha   90.00
_cell.angle_beta   90.00
_cell.angle_gamma   90.00
#
_symmetry.space_group_name_H-M   'P 1'
#
loop_
_entity.id
_entity.type
_entity.pdbx_description
1 polymer ?
#
loop_
_entity_poly.entity_id
_entity_poly.type
_entity_poly.pdbx_seq_one_letter_code
_entity_poly.pdbx_strand_id
1 'polypeptide(L)'
;MPSPSIGESRPLTSGEQALARSVFGEGIEYPAVRIYHRNYVAWQGAHYIITPNGHLYLGRKLRGLRDFGAAGLAMQGLFIHEMAHVWQHQQGINVLLRGGLEQVCHFCGFDQYRYRLDAGKALGQYKLEQQGEILRHFFLAQHGQPTPYSATQYLAALGSPGPTIV
;
A
#
# COMPACT_ATOMS: atom_id res chain seq x y z
N MET A 1 -23.47 8.86 9.75
CA MET A 1 -22.21 8.85 10.53
C MET A 1 -21.58 10.22 10.43
N PRO A 2 -21.23 10.90 11.54
CA PRO A 2 -20.53 12.19 11.48
C PRO A 2 -19.17 12.03 10.80
N SER A 3 -18.68 13.10 10.17
CA SER A 3 -17.32 13.14 9.62
C SER A 3 -16.31 13.02 10.75
N PRO A 4 -15.26 12.19 10.64
CA PRO A 4 -14.17 12.24 11.60
C PRO A 4 -13.61 13.66 11.63
N SER A 5 -13.40 14.20 12.81
CA SER A 5 -12.79 15.51 12.98
C SER A 5 -11.31 15.48 12.52
N ILE A 6 -10.81 16.64 12.12
CA ILE A 6 -9.40 16.76 11.69
C ILE A 6 -8.52 16.36 12.87
N GLY A 7 -7.78 15.24 12.73
CA GLY A 7 -6.93 14.68 13.79
C GLY A 7 -7.38 13.35 14.37
N GLU A 8 -8.63 12.94 14.13
CA GLU A 8 -9.12 11.62 14.54
C GLU A 8 -8.57 10.49 13.68
N SER A 9 -8.43 9.33 14.30
CA SER A 9 -8.14 8.07 13.61
C SER A 9 -9.36 7.17 13.67
N ARG A 10 -9.50 6.32 12.66
CA ARG A 10 -10.51 5.27 12.63
C ARG A 10 -9.88 3.90 12.33
N PRO A 11 -10.51 2.79 12.72
CA PRO A 11 -10.13 1.47 12.21
C PRO A 11 -10.45 1.37 10.71
N LEU A 12 -9.96 0.30 10.08
CA LEU A 12 -10.37 -0.08 8.74
C LEU A 12 -11.88 -0.43 8.73
N THR A 13 -12.58 -0.02 7.68
CA THR A 13 -13.96 -0.48 7.42
C THR A 13 -13.96 -1.96 7.02
N SER A 14 -15.12 -2.60 7.04
CA SER A 14 -15.27 -3.97 6.53
C SER A 14 -14.91 -4.07 5.04
N GLY A 15 -15.24 -3.03 4.25
CA GLY A 15 -14.88 -2.94 2.83
C GLY A 15 -13.37 -2.84 2.63
N GLU A 16 -12.69 -2.02 3.42
CA GLU A 16 -11.22 -1.89 3.38
C GLU A 16 -10.51 -3.18 3.82
N GLN A 17 -11.04 -3.85 4.84
CA GLN A 17 -10.50 -5.15 5.26
C GLN A 17 -10.69 -6.21 4.18
N ALA A 18 -11.89 -6.29 3.56
CA ALA A 18 -12.15 -7.21 2.46
C ALA A 18 -11.23 -6.93 1.25
N LEU A 19 -11.07 -5.65 0.90
CA LEU A 19 -10.17 -5.20 -0.16
C LEU A 19 -8.72 -5.63 0.14
N ALA A 20 -8.20 -5.36 1.32
CA ALA A 20 -6.84 -5.75 1.68
C ALA A 20 -6.67 -7.28 1.74
N ARG A 21 -7.66 -8.02 2.28
CA ARG A 21 -7.62 -9.49 2.30
C ARG A 21 -7.57 -10.12 0.92
N SER A 22 -8.14 -9.48 -0.09
CA SER A 22 -8.07 -10.01 -1.48
C SER A 22 -6.63 -10.11 -2.01
N VAL A 23 -5.70 -9.35 -1.43
CA VAL A 23 -4.27 -9.33 -1.80
C VAL A 23 -3.40 -9.96 -0.73
N PHE A 24 -3.61 -9.65 0.54
CA PHE A 24 -2.73 -10.04 1.66
C PHE A 24 -3.24 -11.25 2.45
N GLY A 25 -4.44 -11.76 2.16
CA GLY A 25 -5.03 -12.86 2.94
C GLY A 25 -5.06 -12.52 4.43
N GLU A 26 -4.56 -13.41 5.27
CA GLU A 26 -4.41 -13.22 6.71
C GLU A 26 -3.01 -12.74 7.12
N GLY A 27 -2.21 -12.24 6.17
CA GLY A 27 -0.84 -11.76 6.42
C GLY A 27 -0.74 -10.42 7.14
N ILE A 28 -1.89 -9.77 7.45
CA ILE A 28 -1.97 -8.48 8.16
C ILE A 28 -2.88 -8.63 9.38
N GLU A 29 -2.45 -8.10 10.51
CA GLU A 29 -3.29 -7.90 11.69
C GLU A 29 -4.17 -6.65 11.48
N TYR A 30 -5.30 -6.82 10.79
CA TYR A 30 -6.20 -5.74 10.38
C TYR A 30 -6.76 -4.89 11.52
N PRO A 31 -7.13 -5.47 12.69
CA PRO A 31 -7.64 -4.70 13.83
C PRO A 31 -6.63 -3.69 14.39
N ALA A 32 -5.33 -3.94 14.22
CA ALA A 32 -4.27 -3.04 14.67
C ALA A 32 -4.09 -1.82 13.77
N VAL A 33 -4.62 -1.86 12.53
CA VAL A 33 -4.42 -0.79 11.54
C VAL A 33 -5.36 0.38 11.79
N ARG A 34 -4.81 1.61 11.74
CA ARG A 34 -5.58 2.85 11.88
C ARG A 34 -5.37 3.75 10.66
N ILE A 35 -6.41 4.47 10.28
CA ILE A 35 -6.35 5.55 9.30
C ILE A 35 -6.50 6.88 10.02
N TYR A 36 -5.48 7.72 9.92
CA TYR A 36 -5.44 9.05 10.51
C TYR A 36 -5.82 10.11 9.47
N HIS A 37 -6.84 10.92 9.78
CA HIS A 37 -7.30 12.03 8.95
C HIS A 37 -6.44 13.30 9.17
N ARG A 38 -5.14 13.11 9.23
CA ARG A 38 -4.14 14.18 9.41
C ARG A 38 -2.84 13.83 8.70
N ASN A 39 -2.01 14.83 8.45
CA ASN A 39 -0.64 14.61 8.00
C ASN A 39 0.19 13.91 9.08
N TYR A 40 1.13 13.08 8.65
CA TYR A 40 2.20 12.54 9.51
C TYR A 40 3.27 13.60 9.75
N VAL A 41 3.69 14.32 8.70
CA VAL A 41 4.65 15.43 8.74
C VAL A 41 4.07 16.70 8.14
N ALA A 42 4.51 17.87 8.60
CA ALA A 42 3.95 19.15 8.18
C ALA A 42 4.00 19.39 6.67
N TRP A 43 5.03 18.90 6.00
CA TRP A 43 5.25 19.03 4.55
C TRP A 43 4.68 17.89 3.70
N GLN A 44 3.90 16.99 4.29
CA GLN A 44 3.22 15.94 3.51
C GLN A 44 2.33 16.56 2.43
N GLY A 45 2.54 16.14 1.19
CA GLY A 45 1.74 16.60 0.06
C GLY A 45 0.24 16.30 0.21
N ALA A 46 -0.60 17.20 -0.28
CA ALA A 46 -2.05 17.15 -0.05
C ALA A 46 -2.72 15.88 -0.61
N HIS A 47 -2.16 15.26 -1.63
CA HIS A 47 -2.68 14.06 -2.32
C HIS A 47 -1.97 12.76 -1.91
N TYR A 48 -1.01 12.81 -1.00
CA TYR A 48 -0.22 11.64 -0.60
C TYR A 48 -0.77 11.00 0.66
N ILE A 49 -0.63 9.68 0.73
CA ILE A 49 -0.74 8.89 1.95
C ILE A 49 0.68 8.57 2.40
N ILE A 50 0.93 8.55 3.69
CA ILE A 50 2.21 8.11 4.27
C ILE A 50 1.91 7.02 5.29
N THR A 51 2.63 5.90 5.20
CA THR A 51 2.43 4.72 6.05
C THR A 51 3.73 4.33 6.77
N PRO A 52 4.23 5.15 7.70
CA PRO A 52 5.57 4.99 8.26
C PRO A 52 5.66 3.94 9.39
N ASN A 53 4.56 3.65 10.06
CA ASN A 53 4.51 2.90 11.33
C ASN A 53 3.33 1.91 11.39
N GLY A 54 2.95 1.34 10.26
CA GLY A 54 1.81 0.41 10.17
C GLY A 54 0.43 1.07 10.22
N HIS A 55 0.36 2.38 10.11
CA HIS A 55 -0.87 3.18 10.06
C HIS A 55 -0.84 4.14 8.88
N LEU A 56 -2.00 4.43 8.29
CA LEU A 56 -2.13 5.34 7.14
C LEU A 56 -2.41 6.77 7.61
N TYR A 57 -1.68 7.74 7.09
CA TYR A 57 -1.87 9.17 7.35
C TYR A 57 -2.25 9.89 6.06
N LEU A 58 -3.48 10.44 6.03
CA LEU A 58 -4.06 11.01 4.83
C LEU A 58 -3.66 12.48 4.65
N GLY A 59 -3.12 12.78 3.48
CA GLY A 59 -2.93 14.15 3.04
C GLY A 59 -4.25 14.92 2.95
N ARG A 60 -4.17 16.23 3.03
CA ARG A 60 -5.32 17.13 3.20
C ARG A 60 -6.50 16.87 2.26
N LYS A 61 -6.23 16.55 0.99
CA LYS A 61 -7.29 16.30 -0.01
C LYS A 61 -7.92 14.92 0.05
N LEU A 62 -7.34 13.99 0.81
CA LEU A 62 -7.85 12.63 0.99
C LEU A 62 -8.65 12.44 2.29
N ARG A 63 -8.63 13.44 3.18
CA ARG A 63 -9.27 13.33 4.51
C ARG A 63 -10.78 13.13 4.47
N GLY A 64 -11.44 13.52 3.38
CA GLY A 64 -12.87 13.28 3.17
C GLY A 64 -13.22 11.84 2.78
N LEU A 65 -12.24 11.03 2.40
CA LEU A 65 -12.45 9.65 1.98
C LEU A 65 -12.78 8.77 3.20
N ARG A 66 -13.98 8.17 3.16
CA ARG A 66 -14.55 7.40 4.26
C ARG A 66 -14.21 5.91 4.20
N ASP A 67 -14.14 5.39 2.97
CA ASP A 67 -13.97 3.98 2.70
C ASP A 67 -13.26 3.81 1.35
N PHE A 68 -12.03 3.32 1.38
CA PHE A 68 -11.28 2.98 0.18
C PHE A 68 -11.92 1.82 -0.58
N GLY A 69 -12.57 0.88 0.14
CA GLY A 69 -13.28 -0.24 -0.46
C GLY A 69 -14.44 0.17 -1.38
N ALA A 70 -15.08 1.31 -1.07
CA ALA A 70 -16.15 1.89 -1.88
C ALA A 70 -15.65 2.89 -2.95
N ALA A 71 -14.34 3.18 -3.00
CA ALA A 71 -13.76 4.11 -3.96
C ALA A 71 -13.53 3.46 -5.34
N GLY A 72 -13.18 4.27 -6.34
CA GLY A 72 -12.79 3.76 -7.67
C GLY A 72 -11.48 2.98 -7.63
N LEU A 73 -11.26 2.11 -8.62
CA LEU A 73 -10.12 1.17 -8.69
C LEU A 73 -8.75 1.84 -8.53
N ALA A 74 -8.57 3.05 -9.06
CA ALA A 74 -7.30 3.78 -8.89
C ALA A 74 -6.99 4.06 -7.41
N MET A 75 -8.01 4.44 -6.63
CA MET A 75 -7.88 4.72 -5.20
C MET A 75 -7.78 3.43 -4.38
N GLN A 76 -8.49 2.37 -4.78
CA GLN A 76 -8.32 1.03 -4.20
C GLN A 76 -6.90 0.51 -4.43
N GLY A 77 -6.35 0.69 -5.64
CA GLY A 77 -4.96 0.34 -5.94
C GLY A 77 -3.96 1.12 -5.09
N LEU A 78 -4.18 2.42 -4.87
CA LEU A 78 -3.36 3.21 -3.95
C LEU A 78 -3.44 2.66 -2.52
N PHE A 79 -4.63 2.32 -2.04
CA PHE A 79 -4.81 1.70 -0.73
C PHE A 79 -4.06 0.36 -0.60
N ILE A 80 -4.07 -0.48 -1.64
CA ILE A 80 -3.29 -1.73 -1.66
C ILE A 80 -1.79 -1.46 -1.56
N HIS A 81 -1.26 -0.43 -2.25
CA HIS A 81 0.13 0.00 -2.11
C HIS A 81 0.47 0.37 -0.66
N GLU A 82 -0.37 1.19 -0.02
CA GLU A 82 -0.15 1.59 1.37
C GLU A 82 -0.28 0.42 2.36
N MET A 83 -1.18 -0.52 2.09
CA MET A 83 -1.31 -1.74 2.89
C MET A 83 -0.08 -2.66 2.75
N ALA A 84 0.69 -2.57 1.65
CA ALA A 84 1.98 -3.24 1.56
C ALA A 84 2.98 -2.69 2.59
N HIS A 85 2.97 -1.37 2.83
CA HIS A 85 3.80 -0.77 3.88
C HIS A 85 3.33 -1.14 5.29
N VAL A 86 2.02 -1.31 5.51
CA VAL A 86 1.49 -1.88 6.76
C VAL A 86 2.03 -3.29 6.97
N TRP A 87 1.92 -4.14 5.94
CA TRP A 87 2.42 -5.51 5.98
C TRP A 87 3.93 -5.55 6.26
N GLN A 88 4.73 -4.75 5.55
CA GLN A 88 6.18 -4.64 5.77
C GLN A 88 6.51 -4.25 7.22
N HIS A 89 5.79 -3.27 7.76
CA HIS A 89 5.96 -2.86 9.15
C HIS A 89 5.66 -3.99 10.14
N GLN A 90 4.57 -4.73 9.92
CA GLN A 90 4.18 -5.86 10.79
C GLN A 90 5.15 -7.04 10.68
N GLN A 91 5.90 -7.16 9.58
CA GLN A 91 7.03 -8.10 9.44
C GLN A 91 8.33 -7.60 10.13
N GLY A 92 8.27 -6.51 10.89
CA GLY A 92 9.43 -5.95 11.60
C GLY A 92 10.35 -5.10 10.72
N ILE A 93 9.95 -4.76 9.49
CA ILE A 93 10.72 -3.88 8.62
C ILE A 93 10.49 -2.42 9.05
N ASN A 94 11.58 -1.70 9.31
CA ASN A 94 11.50 -0.28 9.59
C ASN A 94 11.26 0.51 8.30
N VAL A 95 9.99 0.66 7.93
CA VAL A 95 9.56 1.35 6.71
C VAL A 95 10.00 2.81 6.70
N LEU A 96 9.95 3.49 7.86
CA LEU A 96 10.35 4.88 7.98
C LEU A 96 11.85 5.08 7.66
N LEU A 97 12.71 4.24 8.20
CA LEU A 97 14.15 4.34 7.98
C LEU A 97 14.53 3.96 6.55
N ARG A 98 13.99 2.86 6.03
CA ARG A 98 14.26 2.39 4.65
C ARG A 98 13.58 3.26 3.60
N GLY A 99 12.31 3.62 3.80
CA GLY A 99 11.57 4.52 2.92
C GLY A 99 12.14 5.94 2.90
N GLY A 100 12.66 6.45 4.03
CA GLY A 100 13.36 7.71 4.09
C GLY A 100 14.65 7.71 3.27
N LEU A 101 15.42 6.62 3.27
CA LEU A 101 16.61 6.45 2.43
C LEU A 101 16.22 6.34 0.94
N GLU A 102 15.15 5.63 0.61
CA GLU A 102 14.63 5.52 -0.75
C GLU A 102 14.12 6.88 -1.27
N GLN A 103 13.45 7.67 -0.43
CA GLN A 103 13.01 9.03 -0.77
C GLN A 103 14.19 9.96 -1.07
N VAL A 104 15.29 9.89 -0.31
CA VAL A 104 16.52 10.62 -0.61
C VAL A 104 17.10 10.18 -1.96
N CYS A 105 17.08 8.89 -2.27
CA CYS A 105 17.50 8.37 -3.58
C CYS A 105 16.59 8.89 -4.72
N HIS A 106 15.28 9.05 -4.48
CA HIS A 106 14.35 9.62 -5.47
C HIS A 106 14.73 11.07 -5.82
N PHE A 107 15.10 11.90 -4.85
CA PHE A 107 15.63 13.25 -5.09
C PHE A 107 16.93 13.25 -5.90
N CYS A 108 17.68 12.15 -5.88
CA CYS A 108 18.87 11.95 -6.70
C CYS A 108 18.58 11.40 -8.12
N GLY A 109 17.30 11.31 -8.53
CA GLY A 109 16.90 10.91 -9.89
C GLY A 109 16.73 9.40 -10.08
N PHE A 110 16.74 8.60 -9.01
CA PHE A 110 16.44 7.17 -9.08
C PHE A 110 14.94 6.94 -8.92
N ASP A 111 14.31 6.32 -9.93
CA ASP A 111 12.89 5.94 -9.87
C ASP A 111 12.71 4.73 -8.96
N GLN A 112 12.21 4.97 -7.74
CA GLN A 112 12.03 3.94 -6.72
C GLN A 112 10.83 3.02 -6.99
N TYR A 113 9.91 3.46 -7.85
CA TYR A 113 8.66 2.74 -8.17
C TYR A 113 8.84 1.80 -9.36
N ARG A 114 9.81 2.09 -10.27
CA ARG A 114 10.08 1.25 -11.43
C ARG A 114 10.65 -0.10 -11.01
N TYR A 115 10.03 -1.16 -11.51
CA TYR A 115 10.50 -2.54 -11.30
C TYR A 115 10.45 -3.32 -12.61
N ARG A 116 11.14 -4.44 -12.62
CA ARG A 116 11.03 -5.48 -13.62
C ARG A 116 10.76 -6.79 -12.88
N LEU A 117 9.75 -7.54 -13.35
CA LEU A 117 9.52 -8.89 -12.81
C LEU A 117 10.60 -9.82 -13.38
N ASP A 118 11.44 -10.34 -12.50
CA ASP A 118 12.49 -11.29 -12.85
C ASP A 118 12.08 -12.69 -12.38
N ALA A 119 12.23 -13.70 -13.27
CA ALA A 119 11.91 -15.08 -12.94
C ALA A 119 12.78 -15.56 -11.75
N GLY A 120 12.12 -16.13 -10.72
CA GLY A 120 12.77 -16.63 -9.52
C GLY A 120 13.13 -15.57 -8.48
N LYS A 121 12.80 -14.30 -8.71
CA LYS A 121 12.98 -13.24 -7.70
C LYS A 121 11.72 -13.11 -6.86
N ALA A 122 11.81 -13.46 -5.57
CA ALA A 122 10.70 -13.34 -4.63
C ALA A 122 10.37 -11.87 -4.32
N LEU A 123 9.11 -11.57 -3.92
CA LEU A 123 8.65 -10.23 -3.61
C LEU A 123 9.56 -9.51 -2.60
N GLY A 124 9.97 -10.17 -1.52
CA GLY A 124 10.84 -9.60 -0.50
C GLY A 124 12.24 -9.18 -0.97
N GLN A 125 12.65 -9.57 -2.17
CA GLN A 125 13.93 -9.18 -2.78
C GLN A 125 13.84 -7.88 -3.59
N TYR A 126 12.65 -7.32 -3.74
CA TYR A 126 12.44 -5.99 -4.32
C TYR A 126 12.53 -4.90 -3.25
N LYS A 127 12.78 -3.66 -3.67
CA LYS A 127 12.71 -2.50 -2.76
C LYS A 127 11.31 -2.31 -2.21
N LEU A 128 11.16 -1.64 -1.08
CA LEU A 128 9.88 -1.51 -0.39
C LEU A 128 8.79 -0.87 -1.28
N GLU A 129 9.13 0.22 -1.98
CA GLU A 129 8.22 0.89 -2.91
C GLU A 129 7.88 0.00 -4.12
N GLN A 130 8.86 -0.74 -4.64
CA GLN A 130 8.62 -1.70 -5.71
C GLN A 130 7.66 -2.82 -5.29
N GLN A 131 7.78 -3.31 -4.06
CA GLN A 131 6.84 -4.30 -3.51
C GLN A 131 5.42 -3.73 -3.48
N GLY A 132 5.24 -2.49 -3.00
CA GLY A 132 3.97 -1.79 -3.02
C GLY A 132 3.38 -1.65 -4.43
N GLU A 133 4.20 -1.23 -5.41
CA GLU A 133 3.76 -1.11 -6.79
C GLU A 133 3.45 -2.46 -7.46
N ILE A 134 4.22 -3.51 -7.18
CA ILE A 134 3.94 -4.86 -7.68
C ILE A 134 2.57 -5.34 -7.18
N LEU A 135 2.27 -5.18 -5.90
CA LEU A 135 0.99 -5.59 -5.30
C LEU A 135 -0.17 -4.73 -5.80
N ARG A 136 0.03 -3.43 -5.94
CA ARG A 136 -0.94 -2.51 -6.56
C ARG A 136 -1.26 -2.91 -7.99
N HIS A 137 -0.26 -3.14 -8.82
CA HIS A 137 -0.44 -3.54 -10.21
C HIS A 137 -1.05 -4.93 -10.33
N PHE A 138 -0.69 -5.87 -9.46
CA PHE A 138 -1.35 -7.17 -9.40
C PHE A 138 -2.86 -7.03 -9.16
N PHE A 139 -3.24 -6.25 -8.15
CA PHE A 139 -4.64 -5.95 -7.87
C PHE A 139 -5.35 -5.32 -9.08
N LEU A 140 -4.75 -4.30 -9.69
CA LEU A 140 -5.32 -3.61 -10.86
C LEU A 140 -5.45 -4.54 -12.06
N ALA A 141 -4.46 -5.41 -12.31
CA ALA A 141 -4.49 -6.39 -13.39
C ALA A 141 -5.62 -7.43 -13.21
N GLN A 142 -5.87 -7.87 -11.96
CA GLN A 142 -7.01 -8.75 -11.64
C GLN A 142 -8.36 -8.10 -11.95
N HIS A 143 -8.43 -6.77 -11.96
CA HIS A 143 -9.63 -5.99 -12.28
C HIS A 143 -9.64 -5.47 -13.73
N GLY A 144 -8.79 -6.04 -14.60
CA GLY A 144 -8.75 -5.71 -16.03
C GLY A 144 -8.19 -4.32 -16.36
N GLN A 145 -7.51 -3.68 -15.41
CA GLN A 145 -6.87 -2.40 -15.65
C GLN A 145 -5.52 -2.58 -16.39
N PRO A 146 -5.12 -1.63 -17.24
CA PRO A 146 -3.80 -1.64 -17.87
C PRO A 146 -2.68 -1.60 -16.85
N THR A 147 -1.76 -2.57 -16.91
CA THR A 147 -0.61 -2.69 -16.04
C THR A 147 0.63 -3.19 -16.83
N PRO A 148 1.86 -3.01 -16.33
CA PRO A 148 3.07 -3.45 -17.05
C PRO A 148 3.11 -4.94 -17.38
N TYR A 149 2.45 -5.78 -16.57
CA TYR A 149 2.39 -7.24 -16.74
C TYR A 149 0.95 -7.73 -16.55
N SER A 150 0.63 -8.92 -17.07
CA SER A 150 -0.67 -9.55 -16.87
C SER A 150 -0.84 -10.06 -15.43
N ALA A 151 -2.10 -10.27 -15.00
CA ALA A 151 -2.39 -10.86 -13.70
C ALA A 151 -1.71 -12.22 -13.50
N THR A 152 -1.64 -13.05 -14.56
CA THR A 152 -0.96 -14.35 -14.53
C THR A 152 0.55 -14.20 -14.29
N GLN A 153 1.20 -13.21 -14.91
CA GLN A 153 2.62 -12.93 -14.69
C GLN A 153 2.90 -12.47 -13.26
N TYR A 154 2.04 -11.61 -12.70
CA TYR A 154 2.14 -11.23 -11.30
C TYR A 154 1.97 -12.43 -10.37
N LEU A 155 0.96 -13.25 -10.61
CA LEU A 155 0.69 -14.44 -9.79
C LEU A 155 1.88 -15.41 -9.81
N ALA A 156 2.49 -15.62 -10.98
CA ALA A 156 3.68 -16.47 -11.10
C ALA A 156 4.88 -15.90 -10.32
N ALA A 157 5.04 -14.57 -10.28
CA ALA A 157 6.11 -13.91 -9.55
C ALA A 157 5.87 -13.88 -8.02
N LEU A 158 4.59 -13.82 -7.59
CA LEU A 158 4.21 -13.79 -6.18
C LEU A 158 4.17 -15.19 -5.54
N GLY A 159 4.17 -16.27 -6.34
CA GLY A 159 3.93 -17.65 -5.90
C GLY A 159 2.44 -17.97 -5.72
N SER A 160 2.03 -19.24 -5.92
CA SER A 160 0.63 -19.69 -5.79
C SER A 160 0.30 -20.18 -4.38
N PRO A 161 -1.00 -20.15 -3.98
CA PRO A 161 -2.13 -19.24 -4.24
C PRO A 161 -2.39 -18.28 -3.09
N GLY A 162 -2.44 -17.01 -3.42
CA GLY A 162 -2.54 -15.90 -2.47
C GLY A 162 -1.21 -15.64 -1.77
N PRO A 163 -0.83 -14.40 -1.47
CA PRO A 163 0.48 -14.15 -0.89
C PRO A 163 0.58 -14.74 0.52
N THR A 164 0.90 -16.04 0.61
CA THR A 164 1.68 -16.53 1.72
C THR A 164 3.06 -15.93 1.49
N ILE A 165 3.16 -14.66 1.84
CA ILE A 165 4.43 -13.95 1.85
C ILE A 165 5.13 -14.45 3.12
N VAL A 166 5.85 -15.58 3.01
CA VAL A 166 6.76 -16.10 4.04
C VAL A 166 8.12 -15.54 3.75
#